data_2f9a002b4690bc33b12bff43c9bd5d46
#
_entry.id   2f9a002b4690bc33b12bff43c9bd5d46
#
_cell.length_a   1.000
_cell.length_b   1.000
_cell.length_c   1.000
_cell.angle_alpha   90.00
_cell.angle_beta   90.00
_cell.angle_gamma   90.00
#
_symmetry.space_group_name_H-M   'P 1'
#
loop_
_entity.id
_entity.type
_entity.pdbx_description
1 polymer ?
#
loop_
_entity_poly.entity_id
_entity_poly.type
_entity_poly.pdbx_seq_one_letter_code
_entity_poly.pdbx_strand_id
1 'polypeptide(L)'
;MMNILKNLRNTFFYQILCVAVFIFSMSNTAIAKNLVYENNWAYLADTVMGGVSQGSAEFDAGALRLTGRVSTRNNGGFIQVRTRIDPSESKGKTGIKIKVRGNGDVYYLHIRNASARLPWHYYTANFKTNEKWNEVTIPFEKFEKSATFMPKKLKADTIRTIGLVAYGKDHNADVSIANLEFY
;
A
#
# COMPACT_ATOMS: atom_id res chain seq x y z
N MET A 1 13.64 -29.09 -59.94
CA MET A 1 13.84 -29.63 -58.57
C MET A 1 14.51 -28.65 -57.60
N MET A 2 15.44 -27.79 -58.03
CA MET A 2 16.19 -26.84 -57.21
C MET A 2 15.35 -25.65 -56.64
N ASN A 3 14.30 -25.22 -57.36
CA ASN A 3 13.43 -24.10 -56.92
C ASN A 3 12.42 -24.48 -55.81
N ILE A 4 12.00 -25.74 -55.71
CA ILE A 4 11.06 -26.22 -54.69
C ILE A 4 11.74 -26.30 -53.33
N LEU A 5 13.01 -26.71 -53.28
CA LEU A 5 13.81 -26.78 -52.05
C LEU A 5 14.15 -25.39 -51.46
N LYS A 6 14.31 -24.35 -52.29
CA LYS A 6 14.51 -22.98 -51.86
C LYS A 6 13.25 -22.39 -51.20
N ASN A 7 12.06 -22.65 -51.74
CA ASN A 7 10.82 -22.18 -51.20
C ASN A 7 10.47 -22.82 -49.83
N LEU A 8 10.69 -24.14 -49.71
CA LEU A 8 10.47 -24.85 -48.43
C LEU A 8 11.40 -24.35 -47.32
N ARG A 9 12.67 -24.05 -47.64
CA ARG A 9 13.62 -23.52 -46.66
C ARG A 9 13.26 -22.12 -46.17
N ASN A 10 12.75 -21.25 -47.06
CA ASN A 10 12.29 -19.91 -46.68
C ASN A 10 11.02 -19.96 -45.84
N THR A 11 10.06 -20.84 -46.16
CA THR A 11 8.81 -20.98 -45.37
C THR A 11 9.09 -21.48 -43.94
N PHE A 12 10.03 -22.43 -43.81
CA PHE A 12 10.46 -22.96 -42.52
C PHE A 12 11.18 -21.89 -41.67
N PHE A 13 11.98 -21.03 -42.29
CA PHE A 13 12.69 -19.94 -41.63
C PHE A 13 11.71 -18.85 -41.10
N TYR A 14 10.68 -18.51 -41.89
CA TYR A 14 9.64 -17.56 -41.47
C TYR A 14 8.76 -18.10 -40.32
N GLN A 15 8.45 -19.40 -40.33
CA GLN A 15 7.70 -20.04 -39.26
C GLN A 15 8.48 -20.06 -37.94
N ILE A 16 9.78 -20.36 -37.98
CA ILE A 16 10.65 -20.32 -36.78
C ILE A 16 10.83 -18.90 -36.28
N LEU A 17 10.94 -17.90 -37.17
CA LEU A 17 11.05 -16.49 -36.78
C LEU A 17 9.76 -15.96 -36.13
N CYS A 18 8.57 -16.34 -36.63
CA CYS A 18 7.30 -15.99 -36.06
C CYS A 18 7.09 -16.62 -34.68
N VAL A 19 7.49 -17.85 -34.44
CA VAL A 19 7.42 -18.53 -33.15
C VAL A 19 8.38 -17.87 -32.12
N ALA A 20 9.60 -17.51 -32.56
CA ALA A 20 10.58 -16.84 -31.71
C ALA A 20 10.11 -15.43 -31.28
N VAL A 21 9.42 -14.68 -32.15
CA VAL A 21 8.85 -13.36 -31.81
C VAL A 21 7.67 -13.50 -30.87
N PHE A 22 6.87 -14.57 -30.97
CA PHE A 22 5.73 -14.79 -30.06
C PHE A 22 6.15 -15.19 -28.64
N ILE A 23 7.29 -15.87 -28.48
CA ILE A 23 7.82 -16.25 -27.16
C ILE A 23 8.45 -15.06 -26.43
N PHE A 24 8.90 -14.01 -27.14
CA PHE A 24 9.53 -12.83 -26.53
C PHE A 24 8.53 -11.80 -25.99
N SER A 25 7.22 -11.97 -26.25
CA SER A 25 6.15 -11.07 -25.72
C SER A 25 5.50 -11.58 -24.44
N MET A 26 6.06 -12.55 -23.74
CA MET A 26 5.67 -12.83 -22.36
C MET A 26 6.20 -11.70 -21.48
N SER A 27 5.42 -10.63 -21.38
CA SER A 27 5.61 -9.59 -20.39
C SER A 27 5.73 -10.28 -19.03
N ASN A 28 6.90 -10.23 -18.42
CA ASN A 28 7.08 -10.54 -17.02
C ASN A 28 6.20 -9.55 -16.24
N THR A 29 4.94 -9.88 -16.01
CA THR A 29 4.13 -9.20 -15.02
C THR A 29 4.74 -9.57 -13.67
N ALA A 30 5.66 -8.74 -13.19
CA ALA A 30 6.14 -8.85 -11.83
C ALA A 30 4.91 -8.85 -10.92
N ILE A 31 4.66 -9.95 -10.22
CA ILE A 31 3.59 -10.02 -9.22
C ILE A 31 3.91 -8.93 -8.20
N ALA A 32 2.98 -7.97 -8.02
CA ALA A 32 3.16 -6.91 -7.05
C ALA A 32 3.27 -7.53 -5.65
N LYS A 33 4.27 -7.10 -4.91
CA LYS A 33 4.54 -7.58 -3.55
C LYS A 33 3.41 -7.17 -2.61
N ASN A 34 2.81 -8.15 -1.92
CA ASN A 34 1.82 -7.87 -0.87
C ASN A 34 2.54 -7.55 0.46
N LEU A 35 2.60 -6.28 0.81
CA LEU A 35 3.28 -5.77 2.00
C LEU A 35 2.61 -6.21 3.32
N VAL A 36 1.37 -6.69 3.29
CA VAL A 36 0.66 -7.18 4.49
C VAL A 36 1.37 -8.39 5.09
N TYR A 37 1.80 -9.34 4.24
CA TYR A 37 2.41 -10.60 4.71
C TYR A 37 3.92 -10.54 4.84
N GLU A 38 4.57 -9.70 4.04
CA GLU A 38 6.03 -9.73 3.93
C GLU A 38 6.73 -8.78 4.88
N ASN A 39 5.97 -7.94 5.60
CA ASN A 39 6.52 -6.93 6.50
C ASN A 39 6.09 -7.16 7.95
N ASN A 40 6.96 -6.77 8.86
CA ASN A 40 6.66 -6.73 10.28
C ASN A 40 5.85 -5.48 10.61
N TRP A 41 4.61 -5.67 11.06
CA TRP A 41 3.72 -4.60 11.46
C TRP A 41 3.77 -4.40 12.98
N ALA A 42 3.90 -3.14 13.42
CA ALA A 42 3.95 -2.77 14.83
C ALA A 42 2.76 -1.88 15.19
N TYR A 43 2.02 -2.29 16.23
CA TYR A 43 0.94 -1.48 16.81
C TYR A 43 1.51 -0.29 17.58
N LEU A 44 0.79 0.83 17.51
CA LEU A 44 1.08 2.07 18.24
C LEU A 44 -0.23 2.81 18.51
N ALA A 45 -0.38 3.36 19.71
CA ALA A 45 -1.49 4.22 20.09
C ALA A 45 -1.00 5.58 20.61
N ASP A 46 -1.91 6.51 20.78
CA ASP A 46 -1.65 7.83 21.34
C ASP A 46 -1.18 7.81 22.81
N THR A 47 -1.22 6.67 23.46
CA THR A 47 -0.64 6.47 24.80
C THR A 47 0.84 6.82 24.89
N VAL A 48 1.59 6.76 23.77
CA VAL A 48 3.00 7.22 23.71
C VAL A 48 3.17 8.73 23.94
N MET A 49 2.07 9.49 23.92
CA MET A 49 2.06 10.93 24.13
C MET A 49 1.01 11.36 25.19
N GLY A 50 0.55 10.42 26.02
CA GLY A 50 -0.37 10.67 27.12
C GLY A 50 -1.85 10.53 26.77
N GLY A 51 -2.21 10.12 25.56
CA GLY A 51 -3.58 9.78 25.17
C GLY A 51 -4.10 8.53 25.87
N VAL A 52 -5.36 8.21 25.65
CA VAL A 52 -6.07 7.10 26.33
C VAL A 52 -6.73 6.12 25.36
N SER A 53 -6.39 6.17 24.08
CA SER A 53 -6.86 5.20 23.09
C SER A 53 -6.27 3.82 23.37
N GLN A 54 -7.07 2.77 23.15
CA GLN A 54 -6.69 1.37 23.40
C GLN A 54 -7.10 0.49 22.23
N GLY A 55 -6.25 -0.45 21.87
CA GLY A 55 -6.54 -1.38 20.80
C GLY A 55 -5.44 -2.41 20.59
N SER A 56 -5.56 -3.14 19.51
CA SER A 56 -4.58 -4.15 19.07
C SER A 56 -4.52 -4.23 17.55
N ALA A 57 -3.46 -4.83 17.07
CA ALA A 57 -3.35 -5.27 15.68
C ALA A 57 -2.89 -6.72 15.64
N GLU A 58 -3.56 -7.53 14.84
CA GLU A 58 -3.29 -8.97 14.74
C GLU A 58 -3.51 -9.47 13.30
N PHE A 59 -2.90 -10.60 12.98
CA PHE A 59 -3.22 -11.33 11.76
C PHE A 59 -4.37 -12.29 12.06
N ASP A 60 -5.51 -12.05 11.40
CA ASP A 60 -6.70 -12.87 11.49
C ASP A 60 -7.19 -13.26 10.09
N ALA A 61 -7.43 -14.56 9.87
CA ALA A 61 -7.97 -15.13 8.63
C ALA A 61 -7.29 -14.58 7.34
N GLY A 62 -5.97 -14.44 7.39
CA GLY A 62 -5.20 -13.97 6.22
C GLY A 62 -5.25 -12.46 5.97
N ALA A 63 -5.56 -11.69 6.98
CA ALA A 63 -5.56 -10.21 6.93
C ALA A 63 -4.95 -9.62 8.20
N LEU A 64 -4.39 -8.43 8.07
CA LEU A 64 -3.99 -7.59 9.19
C LEU A 64 -5.20 -6.81 9.67
N ARG A 65 -5.65 -7.05 10.90
CA ARG A 65 -6.80 -6.40 11.53
C ARG A 65 -6.35 -5.44 12.60
N LEU A 66 -6.84 -4.20 12.56
CA LEU A 66 -6.68 -3.16 13.57
C LEU A 66 -8.02 -2.94 14.25
N THR A 67 -8.08 -3.16 15.57
CA THR A 67 -9.29 -2.95 16.38
C THR A 67 -8.99 -2.15 17.62
N GLY A 68 -10.00 -1.42 18.13
CA GLY A 68 -9.86 -0.73 19.39
C GLY A 68 -10.77 0.47 19.53
N ARG A 69 -10.65 1.14 20.68
CA ARG A 69 -11.36 2.37 20.99
C ARG A 69 -10.42 3.56 20.84
N VAL A 70 -10.72 4.42 19.88
CA VAL A 70 -10.06 5.72 19.73
C VAL A 70 -10.73 6.74 20.65
N SER A 71 -9.95 7.54 21.36
CA SER A 71 -10.42 8.62 22.21
C SER A 71 -9.58 9.88 22.04
N THR A 72 -10.23 11.02 21.82
CA THR A 72 -9.58 12.33 21.68
C THR A 72 -9.20 12.98 23.02
N ARG A 73 -9.49 12.32 24.14
CA ARG A 73 -9.12 12.81 25.47
C ARG A 73 -7.59 12.91 25.58
N ASN A 74 -7.15 13.87 26.43
CA ASN A 74 -5.73 14.14 26.69
C ASN A 74 -4.90 14.46 25.41
N ASN A 75 -5.52 15.15 24.44
CA ASN A 75 -4.91 15.43 23.13
C ASN A 75 -4.47 14.17 22.36
N GLY A 76 -5.10 13.01 22.66
CA GLY A 76 -4.95 11.78 21.91
C GLY A 76 -5.77 11.77 20.61
N GLY A 77 -6.19 10.62 20.17
CA GLY A 77 -7.11 10.45 19.04
C GLY A 77 -6.62 9.53 17.96
N PHE A 78 -5.75 8.55 18.26
CA PHE A 78 -5.40 7.54 17.26
C PHE A 78 -4.99 6.18 17.85
N ILE A 79 -5.25 5.16 17.05
CA ILE A 79 -4.55 3.88 17.07
C ILE A 79 -4.06 3.59 15.65
N GLN A 80 -2.92 2.96 15.53
CA GLN A 80 -2.36 2.60 14.23
C GLN A 80 -1.56 1.31 14.29
N VAL A 81 -1.42 0.69 13.12
CA VAL A 81 -0.42 -0.33 12.88
C VAL A 81 0.45 0.12 11.70
N ARG A 82 1.76 0.04 11.83
CA ARG A 82 2.71 0.54 10.84
C ARG A 82 3.84 -0.43 10.57
N THR A 83 4.38 -0.34 9.36
CA THR A 83 5.56 -1.09 8.95
C THR A 83 6.60 -0.19 8.30
N ARG A 84 7.84 -0.69 8.25
CA ARG A 84 8.93 -0.08 7.48
C ARG A 84 8.84 -0.51 6.02
N ILE A 85 9.20 0.38 5.13
CA ILE A 85 9.26 0.17 3.68
C ILE A 85 10.69 0.44 3.23
N ASP A 86 11.24 -0.46 2.44
CA ASP A 86 12.45 -0.17 1.66
C ASP A 86 12.06 0.80 0.54
N PRO A 87 12.73 1.95 0.40
CA PRO A 87 12.42 2.93 -0.65
C PRO A 87 12.45 2.36 -2.07
N SER A 88 13.19 1.27 -2.31
CA SER A 88 13.22 0.59 -3.62
C SER A 88 11.87 -0.03 -4.00
N GLU A 89 11.04 -0.43 -3.01
CA GLU A 89 9.72 -1.04 -3.23
C GLU A 89 8.70 -0.04 -3.81
N SER A 90 8.85 1.24 -3.47
CA SER A 90 7.97 2.31 -3.94
C SER A 90 8.55 3.14 -5.09
N LYS A 91 9.82 2.90 -5.46
CA LYS A 91 10.50 3.61 -6.55
C LYS A 91 9.77 3.40 -7.88
N GLY A 92 9.46 4.50 -8.58
CA GLY A 92 8.76 4.47 -9.87
C GLY A 92 7.27 4.17 -9.77
N LYS A 93 6.72 4.01 -8.56
CA LYS A 93 5.31 3.78 -8.30
C LYS A 93 4.54 5.09 -8.20
N THR A 94 3.24 5.04 -8.46
CA THR A 94 2.36 6.21 -8.54
C THR A 94 1.28 6.22 -7.46
N GLY A 95 1.11 5.12 -6.71
CA GLY A 95 0.10 5.02 -5.68
C GLY A 95 0.13 3.70 -4.92
N ILE A 96 -0.91 3.52 -4.10
CA ILE A 96 -1.14 2.34 -3.27
C ILE A 96 -2.49 1.74 -3.62
N LYS A 97 -2.54 0.43 -3.76
CA LYS A 97 -3.76 -0.35 -3.84
C LYS A 97 -3.90 -1.18 -2.57
N ILE A 98 -5.10 -1.16 -1.98
CA ILE A 98 -5.41 -1.95 -0.79
C ILE A 98 -6.68 -2.78 -1.02
N LYS A 99 -6.69 -4.01 -0.47
CA LYS A 99 -7.91 -4.80 -0.33
C LYS A 99 -8.33 -4.72 1.14
N VAL A 100 -9.49 -4.11 1.39
CA VAL A 100 -9.90 -3.68 2.73
C VAL A 100 -11.37 -4.01 3.02
N ARG A 101 -11.70 -4.27 4.27
CA ARG A 101 -13.04 -4.28 4.85
C ARG A 101 -13.02 -3.64 6.23
N GLY A 102 -14.19 -3.22 6.74
CA GLY A 102 -14.30 -2.65 8.09
C GLY A 102 -15.75 -2.31 8.44
N ASN A 103 -15.92 -1.66 9.56
CA ASN A 103 -17.23 -1.34 10.17
C ASN A 103 -18.00 -0.16 9.53
N GLY A 104 -17.62 0.26 8.32
CA GLY A 104 -18.27 1.38 7.61
C GLY A 104 -17.68 2.75 7.94
N ASP A 105 -16.68 2.82 8.81
CA ASP A 105 -16.02 4.07 9.17
C ASP A 105 -14.93 4.47 8.17
N VAL A 106 -14.41 5.69 8.34
CA VAL A 106 -13.29 6.24 7.56
C VAL A 106 -11.99 5.93 8.28
N TYR A 107 -11.03 5.41 7.55
CA TYR A 107 -9.67 5.12 8.00
C TYR A 107 -8.65 5.84 7.13
N TYR A 108 -7.39 5.81 7.55
CA TYR A 108 -6.33 6.58 6.91
C TYR A 108 -5.12 5.70 6.63
N LEU A 109 -4.41 6.02 5.53
CA LEU A 109 -3.03 5.61 5.37
C LEU A 109 -2.13 6.79 5.70
N HIS A 110 -1.19 6.58 6.62
CA HIS A 110 -0.13 7.54 6.91
C HIS A 110 1.19 7.05 6.30
N ILE A 111 1.82 7.90 5.50
CA ILE A 111 3.13 7.65 4.90
C ILE A 111 4.14 8.61 5.51
N ARG A 112 5.28 8.09 5.93
CA ARG A 112 6.44 8.90 6.30
C ARG A 112 7.58 8.64 5.32
N ASN A 113 8.19 9.70 4.89
CA ASN A 113 9.31 9.70 3.97
C ASN A 113 10.50 10.49 4.55
N ALA A 114 11.53 10.73 3.75
CA ALA A 114 12.72 11.47 4.18
C ALA A 114 12.43 12.89 4.67
N SER A 115 11.33 13.54 4.25
CA SER A 115 10.93 14.88 4.70
C SER A 115 10.22 14.91 6.06
N ALA A 116 9.74 13.75 6.53
CA ALA A 116 9.04 13.60 7.81
C ALA A 116 10.05 13.52 8.98
N ARG A 117 10.55 14.67 9.44
CA ARG A 117 11.63 14.77 10.45
C ARG A 117 11.16 14.48 11.88
N LEU A 118 9.91 14.85 12.23
CA LEU A 118 9.34 14.67 13.56
C LEU A 118 8.29 13.54 13.56
N PRO A 119 7.99 12.91 14.71
CA PRO A 119 7.04 11.79 14.79
C PRO A 119 5.67 12.08 14.20
N TRP A 120 5.19 13.32 14.30
CA TRP A 120 3.89 13.78 13.78
C TRP A 120 3.93 14.36 12.37
N HIS A 121 5.07 14.22 11.65
CA HIS A 121 5.16 14.57 10.25
C HIS A 121 4.87 13.35 9.39
N TYR A 122 3.85 13.44 8.55
CA TYR A 122 3.41 12.39 7.65
C TYR A 122 2.63 12.96 6.45
N TYR A 123 2.40 12.13 5.47
CA TYR A 123 1.39 12.34 4.43
C TYR A 123 0.23 11.43 4.74
N THR A 124 -1.00 11.92 4.56
CA THR A 124 -2.23 11.20 4.88
C THR A 124 -3.19 11.15 3.71
N ALA A 125 -3.83 10.03 3.52
CA ALA A 125 -5.00 9.88 2.65
C ALA A 125 -6.03 9.03 3.36
N ASN A 126 -7.31 9.38 3.22
CA ASN A 126 -8.40 8.63 3.81
C ASN A 126 -9.07 7.69 2.81
N PHE A 127 -9.77 6.70 3.34
CA PHE A 127 -10.64 5.81 2.60
C PHE A 127 -11.79 5.34 3.49
N LYS A 128 -12.94 5.09 2.87
CA LYS A 128 -14.12 4.55 3.57
C LYS A 128 -14.14 3.04 3.46
N THR A 129 -14.53 2.38 4.54
CA THR A 129 -14.71 0.92 4.57
C THR A 129 -16.18 0.53 4.47
N ASN A 130 -16.43 -0.75 4.27
CA ASN A 130 -17.71 -1.43 4.48
C ASN A 130 -17.45 -2.87 4.94
N GLU A 131 -18.47 -3.63 5.30
CA GLU A 131 -18.34 -4.98 5.81
C GLU A 131 -17.82 -5.99 4.78
N LYS A 132 -17.95 -5.69 3.49
CA LYS A 132 -17.46 -6.54 2.39
C LYS A 132 -16.05 -6.13 1.99
N TRP A 133 -15.27 -7.10 1.55
CA TRP A 133 -13.97 -6.83 0.93
C TRP A 133 -14.13 -6.01 -0.34
N ASN A 134 -13.42 -4.90 -0.43
CA ASN A 134 -13.34 -4.06 -1.61
C ASN A 134 -11.89 -3.60 -1.85
N GLU A 135 -11.58 -3.28 -3.09
CA GLU A 135 -10.30 -2.68 -3.47
C GLU A 135 -10.42 -1.17 -3.50
N VAL A 136 -9.42 -0.51 -2.92
CA VAL A 136 -9.29 0.94 -2.93
C VAL A 136 -7.94 1.29 -3.53
N THR A 137 -7.95 2.15 -4.54
CA THR A 137 -6.74 2.68 -5.20
C THR A 137 -6.55 4.12 -4.78
N ILE A 138 -5.37 4.44 -4.22
CA ILE A 138 -5.05 5.77 -3.69
C ILE A 138 -3.78 6.27 -4.38
N PRO A 139 -3.89 7.15 -5.39
CA PRO A 139 -2.73 7.79 -6.02
C PRO A 139 -1.94 8.64 -5.01
N PHE A 140 -0.61 8.71 -5.15
CA PHE A 140 0.23 9.52 -4.25
C PHE A 140 -0.13 11.00 -4.24
N GLU A 141 -0.73 11.51 -5.30
CA GLU A 141 -1.22 12.89 -5.40
C GLU A 141 -2.40 13.22 -4.46
N LYS A 142 -3.11 12.17 -3.97
CA LYS A 142 -4.20 12.29 -2.99
C LYS A 142 -3.71 12.39 -1.55
N PHE A 143 -2.41 12.17 -1.31
CA PHE A 143 -1.85 12.25 0.01
C PHE A 143 -1.53 13.71 0.38
N GLU A 144 -2.13 14.17 1.45
CA GLU A 144 -1.93 15.52 2.00
C GLU A 144 -0.86 15.50 3.09
N LYS A 145 -0.03 16.54 3.10
CA LYS A 145 1.03 16.71 4.09
C LYS A 145 0.49 17.21 5.43
N SER A 146 0.99 16.70 6.55
CA SER A 146 0.60 17.12 7.90
C SER A 146 1.25 18.43 8.35
N ALA A 147 2.31 18.91 7.68
CA ALA A 147 3.02 20.14 8.07
C ALA A 147 3.36 21.00 6.85
N THR A 148 3.29 22.33 7.04
CA THR A 148 3.41 23.33 5.96
C THR A 148 4.75 23.28 5.24
N PHE A 149 5.86 23.07 5.96
CA PHE A 149 7.22 23.00 5.39
C PHE A 149 7.52 21.70 4.61
N MET A 150 6.68 20.65 4.74
CA MET A 150 6.85 19.44 3.96
C MET A 150 6.56 19.72 2.46
N PRO A 151 7.26 19.06 1.54
CA PRO A 151 6.96 19.15 0.12
C PRO A 151 5.49 18.81 -0.17
N LYS A 152 4.86 19.55 -1.10
CA LYS A 152 3.47 19.30 -1.48
C LYS A 152 3.27 17.90 -2.08
N LYS A 153 4.24 17.43 -2.86
CA LYS A 153 4.19 16.12 -3.51
C LYS A 153 4.97 15.09 -2.69
N LEU A 154 4.33 13.97 -2.39
CA LEU A 154 4.98 12.78 -1.86
C LEU A 154 5.95 12.21 -2.89
N LYS A 155 7.23 12.05 -2.54
CA LYS A 155 8.23 11.39 -3.38
C LYS A 155 8.26 9.90 -3.05
N ALA A 156 7.88 9.07 -4.01
CA ALA A 156 7.77 7.62 -3.87
C ALA A 156 9.07 6.95 -3.44
N ASP A 157 10.19 7.32 -4.07
CA ASP A 157 11.54 6.79 -3.83
C ASP A 157 12.14 7.17 -2.48
N THR A 158 11.40 7.85 -1.62
CA THR A 158 11.83 8.28 -0.29
C THR A 158 10.92 7.77 0.84
N ILE A 159 9.94 6.93 0.52
CA ILE A 159 9.01 6.34 1.51
C ILE A 159 9.80 5.43 2.46
N ARG A 160 9.55 5.57 3.76
CA ARG A 160 10.22 4.80 4.82
C ARG A 160 9.27 4.00 5.69
N THR A 161 8.03 4.48 5.85
CA THR A 161 7.00 3.77 6.60
C THR A 161 5.63 4.01 6.00
N ILE A 162 4.77 3.02 6.15
CA ILE A 162 3.34 3.13 5.90
C ILE A 162 2.58 2.63 7.12
N GLY A 163 1.46 3.27 7.45
CA GLY A 163 0.58 2.88 8.56
C GLY A 163 -0.88 2.90 8.17
N LEU A 164 -1.63 1.92 8.68
CA LEU A 164 -3.09 1.92 8.73
C LEU A 164 -3.53 2.55 10.04
N VAL A 165 -4.40 3.56 9.98
CA VAL A 165 -4.69 4.44 11.11
C VAL A 165 -6.18 4.64 11.28
N ALA A 166 -6.67 4.50 12.49
CA ALA A 166 -7.95 5.04 12.98
C ALA A 166 -7.66 6.33 13.76
N TYR A 167 -8.27 7.46 13.34
CA TYR A 167 -7.81 8.77 13.75
C TYR A 167 -8.92 9.83 13.80
N GLY A 168 -8.75 10.80 14.70
CA GLY A 168 -9.36 12.13 14.64
C GLY A 168 -10.73 12.30 15.30
N LYS A 169 -11.35 11.23 15.79
CA LYS A 169 -12.63 11.28 16.54
C LYS A 169 -12.74 10.12 17.51
N ASP A 170 -13.62 10.24 18.50
CA ASP A 170 -13.98 9.13 19.37
C ASP A 170 -14.80 8.09 18.59
N HIS A 171 -14.32 6.84 18.49
CA HIS A 171 -15.04 5.75 17.84
C HIS A 171 -14.44 4.39 18.16
N ASN A 172 -15.19 3.34 17.88
CA ASN A 172 -14.67 1.98 17.89
C ASN A 172 -14.15 1.63 16.50
N ALA A 173 -12.86 1.41 16.39
CA ALA A 173 -12.22 1.01 15.14
C ALA A 173 -12.30 -0.49 14.93
N ASP A 174 -12.60 -0.90 13.70
CA ASP A 174 -12.50 -2.28 13.22
C ASP A 174 -12.26 -2.27 11.70
N VAL A 175 -11.02 -2.51 11.31
CA VAL A 175 -10.60 -2.51 9.92
C VAL A 175 -9.58 -3.60 9.65
N SER A 176 -9.75 -4.31 8.53
CA SER A 176 -8.84 -5.37 8.09
C SER A 176 -8.31 -5.07 6.69
N ILE A 177 -7.02 -5.32 6.45
CA ILE A 177 -6.40 -5.26 5.13
C ILE A 177 -5.81 -6.63 4.76
N ALA A 178 -6.20 -7.18 3.58
CA ALA A 178 -5.70 -8.45 3.06
C ALA A 178 -4.63 -8.26 1.98
N ASN A 179 -4.58 -7.10 1.35
CA ASN A 179 -3.52 -6.72 0.41
C ASN A 179 -3.18 -5.24 0.57
N LEU A 180 -1.91 -4.94 0.49
CA LEU A 180 -1.37 -3.60 0.34
C LEU A 180 -0.18 -3.69 -0.61
N GLU A 181 -0.24 -2.99 -1.71
CA GLU A 181 0.79 -2.98 -2.74
C GLU A 181 1.00 -1.59 -3.33
N PHE A 182 2.20 -1.32 -3.81
CA PHE A 182 2.51 -0.16 -4.65
C PHE A 182 2.27 -0.51 -6.13
N TYR A 183 1.63 0.39 -6.89
CA TYR A 183 1.40 0.22 -8.32
C TYR A 183 2.03 1.34 -9.17
#